data_19ff0cb5e5c75bd2c272948a7e155eed
#
_entry.id   19ff0cb5e5c75bd2c272948a7e155eed
#
_cell.length_a   1.000
_cell.length_b   1.000
_cell.length_c   1.000
_cell.angle_alpha   90.00
_cell.angle_beta   90.00
_cell.angle_gamma   90.00
#
_symmetry.space_group_name_H-M   'P 1'
#
loop_
_entity.id
_entity.type
_entity.pdbx_description
1 polymer ?
#
loop_
_entity_poly.entity_id
_entity_poly.type
_entity_poly.pdbx_seq_one_letter_code
_entity_poly.pdbx_strand_id
1 'polypeptide(L)'
;ARTRMPSVALWRGATYEGADFLFTPPNRQLRPPVPAVAVIGTSKRVGKTAVSAAAAREFGRAGLDPVVIAMGRGGPAEPEVLAAGEPVDAKRLLGFVQAGRHGASDYIEDAMVSGAATVGAWRAGGGLAGAMAHTNLPAAMAAAAGLNPGLLLLEGSGAAVPPARFDAGVLVANAGMDPESLCGYFGLYRLLLADLVVLTMCEDTLDRAAVAAIEHCARSRPLSQPRVVCTVFRPHPLAGIAGKKIWFGTTADERAGPVLKQHLEGTYGCEVVAVSHALARRDQLRRDLEAVAPRGKPAGAALVVEVKAAAVDVVTRWGMQHDLEVVFVDNRPQTVGGDAPLEALLLQTAELAKQRFYS
;
A
#
# COMPACT_ATOMS: atom_id res chain seq x y z
N ALA A 1 -5.85 6.79 30.01
CA ALA A 1 -4.55 6.23 30.43
C ALA A 1 -4.50 4.71 30.27
N ARG A 2 -5.51 3.95 30.76
CA ARG A 2 -5.48 2.47 30.75
C ARG A 2 -5.38 1.85 29.34
N THR A 3 -6.01 2.43 28.33
CA THR A 3 -5.99 1.94 26.93
C THR A 3 -4.64 2.12 26.23
N ARG A 4 -3.75 2.96 26.80
CA ARG A 4 -2.43 3.28 26.20
C ARG A 4 -1.27 2.48 26.81
N MET A 5 -1.44 1.99 28.03
CA MET A 5 -0.37 1.29 28.78
C MET A 5 0.19 0.06 28.06
N PRO A 6 -0.62 -0.84 27.47
CA PRO A 6 -0.09 -1.99 26.73
C PRO A 6 0.88 -1.56 25.63
N SER A 7 0.48 -0.58 24.81
CA SER A 7 1.31 -0.09 23.70
C SER A 7 2.65 0.49 24.14
N VAL A 8 2.63 1.28 25.22
CA VAL A 8 3.86 1.88 25.75
C VAL A 8 4.78 0.81 26.33
N ALA A 9 4.24 -0.19 27.07
CA ALA A 9 5.00 -1.29 27.60
C ALA A 9 5.67 -2.09 26.46
N LEU A 10 4.89 -2.51 25.45
CA LEU A 10 5.43 -3.27 24.32
C LEU A 10 6.47 -2.46 23.51
N TRP A 11 6.24 -1.17 23.32
CA TRP A 11 7.19 -0.30 22.63
C TRP A 11 8.52 -0.17 23.39
N ARG A 12 8.47 -0.18 24.72
CA ARG A 12 9.66 -0.21 25.61
C ARG A 12 10.31 -1.58 25.72
N GLY A 13 9.78 -2.59 25.01
CA GLY A 13 10.29 -3.97 25.09
C GLY A 13 9.82 -4.73 26.34
N ALA A 14 8.86 -4.18 27.09
CA ALA A 14 8.33 -4.82 28.29
C ALA A 14 7.05 -5.60 28.00
N THR A 15 6.88 -6.73 28.68
CA THR A 15 5.63 -7.50 28.70
C THR A 15 4.56 -6.73 29.49
N TYR A 16 3.31 -6.82 29.04
CA TYR A 16 2.16 -6.28 29.75
C TYR A 16 1.20 -7.42 30.09
N GLU A 17 1.03 -7.69 31.38
CA GLU A 17 0.32 -8.85 31.90
C GLU A 17 -0.81 -8.43 32.83
N GLY A 18 -1.90 -9.15 32.81
CA GLY A 18 -3.02 -9.10 33.76
C GLY A 18 -3.46 -10.51 34.13
N ALA A 19 -4.53 -10.62 34.92
CA ALA A 19 -4.98 -11.90 35.43
C ALA A 19 -5.41 -12.91 34.35
N ASP A 20 -5.85 -12.40 33.18
CA ASP A 20 -6.45 -13.15 32.07
C ASP A 20 -5.84 -12.83 30.70
N PHE A 21 -4.72 -12.10 30.66
CA PHE A 21 -4.01 -11.78 29.40
C PHE A 21 -2.51 -11.64 29.60
N LEU A 22 -1.76 -11.90 28.53
CA LEU A 22 -0.34 -11.68 28.40
C LEU A 22 -0.01 -11.11 27.03
N PHE A 23 0.55 -9.90 26.98
CA PHE A 23 1.06 -9.28 25.75
C PHE A 23 2.57 -9.16 25.81
N THR A 24 3.24 -9.77 24.85
CA THR A 24 4.68 -9.65 24.67
C THR A 24 5.01 -8.73 23.49
N PRO A 25 6.15 -8.02 23.53
CA PRO A 25 6.59 -7.22 22.39
C PRO A 25 6.72 -8.07 21.12
N PRO A 26 6.21 -7.58 19.96
CA PRO A 26 6.48 -8.25 18.69
C PRO A 26 7.98 -8.42 18.46
N ASN A 27 8.38 -9.63 18.05
CA ASN A 27 9.78 -9.92 17.76
C ASN A 27 10.24 -9.08 16.54
N ARG A 28 11.30 -8.29 16.73
CA ARG A 28 11.92 -7.44 15.71
C ARG A 28 13.45 -7.56 15.75
N GLN A 29 13.95 -8.76 15.99
CA GLN A 29 15.39 -8.99 16.13
C GLN A 29 16.13 -9.13 14.81
N LEU A 30 15.43 -9.48 13.72
CA LEU A 30 16.05 -9.57 12.39
C LEU A 30 16.60 -8.20 11.99
N ARG A 31 17.88 -8.14 11.63
CA ARG A 31 18.57 -6.90 11.28
C ARG A 31 18.75 -6.81 9.76
N PRO A 32 18.24 -5.77 9.11
CA PRO A 32 18.59 -5.46 7.72
C PRO A 32 20.09 -5.19 7.57
N PRO A 33 20.69 -5.55 6.43
CA PRO A 33 22.11 -5.28 6.15
C PRO A 33 22.40 -3.84 5.73
N VAL A 34 21.36 -3.07 5.41
CA VAL A 34 21.40 -1.67 4.97
C VAL A 34 20.27 -0.89 5.67
N PRO A 35 20.27 0.46 5.60
CA PRO A 35 19.18 1.25 6.16
C PRO A 35 17.81 0.75 5.73
N ALA A 36 16.84 0.72 6.63
CA ALA A 36 15.52 0.19 6.38
C ALA A 36 14.41 1.15 6.81
N VAL A 37 13.46 1.39 5.91
CA VAL A 37 12.21 2.10 6.17
C VAL A 37 11.06 1.08 6.16
N ALA A 38 10.17 1.12 7.17
CA ALA A 38 8.99 0.26 7.21
C ALA A 38 7.73 1.06 6.88
N VAL A 39 6.88 0.54 5.99
CA VAL A 39 5.53 1.04 5.75
C VAL A 39 4.52 0.15 6.46
N ILE A 40 3.88 0.68 7.49
CA ILE A 40 2.97 -0.02 8.39
C ILE A 40 1.56 0.55 8.21
N GLY A 41 0.53 -0.30 8.20
CA GLY A 41 -0.86 0.16 8.15
C GLY A 41 -1.58 -0.02 9.48
N THR A 42 -2.60 0.80 9.71
CA THR A 42 -3.54 0.59 10.81
C THR A 42 -4.48 -0.58 10.53
N SER A 43 -4.76 -0.85 9.25
CA SER A 43 -5.64 -1.95 8.81
C SER A 43 -5.38 -2.34 7.35
N LYS A 44 -6.23 -3.23 6.81
CA LYS A 44 -6.30 -3.48 5.36
C LYS A 44 -6.95 -2.29 4.64
N ARG A 45 -6.61 -2.09 3.37
CA ARG A 45 -7.21 -1.09 2.47
C ARG A 45 -7.01 0.36 2.91
N VAL A 46 -5.98 0.65 3.71
CA VAL A 46 -5.59 2.01 4.06
C VAL A 46 -4.64 2.66 3.04
N GLY A 47 -4.30 1.97 1.94
CA GLY A 47 -3.44 2.51 0.88
C GLY A 47 -1.93 2.33 1.10
N LYS A 48 -1.52 1.32 1.90
CA LYS A 48 -0.09 1.04 2.14
C LYS A 48 0.72 0.86 0.87
N THR A 49 0.27 -0.02 -0.03
CA THR A 49 0.97 -0.32 -1.29
C THR A 49 1.16 0.94 -2.14
N ALA A 50 0.15 1.82 -2.21
CA ALA A 50 0.28 3.09 -2.93
C ALA A 50 1.31 4.04 -2.28
N VAL A 51 1.37 4.09 -0.94
CA VAL A 51 2.37 4.88 -0.21
C VAL A 51 3.76 4.24 -0.31
N SER A 52 3.87 2.90 -0.22
CA SER A 52 5.11 2.13 -0.44
C SER A 52 5.67 2.39 -1.84
N ALA A 53 4.83 2.29 -2.86
CA ALA A 53 5.22 2.56 -4.23
C ALA A 53 5.65 4.02 -4.46
N ALA A 54 4.97 4.99 -3.83
CA ALA A 54 5.40 6.39 -3.86
C ALA A 54 6.78 6.55 -3.20
N ALA A 55 7.01 5.91 -2.04
CA ALA A 55 8.30 5.93 -1.37
C ALA A 55 9.40 5.31 -2.23
N ALA A 56 9.17 4.13 -2.81
CA ALA A 56 10.14 3.46 -3.66
C ALA A 56 10.51 4.30 -4.90
N ARG A 57 9.52 4.95 -5.54
CA ARG A 57 9.79 5.87 -6.66
C ARG A 57 10.64 7.07 -6.25
N GLU A 58 10.30 7.72 -5.13
CA GLU A 58 11.06 8.90 -4.66
C GLU A 58 12.48 8.52 -4.23
N PHE A 59 12.65 7.38 -3.56
CA PHE A 59 13.96 6.86 -3.18
C PHE A 59 14.80 6.52 -4.42
N GLY A 60 14.19 5.89 -5.44
CA GLY A 60 14.85 5.62 -6.71
C GLY A 60 15.28 6.90 -7.45
N ARG A 61 14.41 7.92 -7.51
CA ARG A 61 14.76 9.24 -8.10
C ARG A 61 15.89 9.94 -7.37
N ALA A 62 15.99 9.73 -6.06
CA ALA A 62 17.07 10.25 -5.23
C ALA A 62 18.36 9.41 -5.28
N GLY A 63 18.41 8.34 -6.08
CA GLY A 63 19.59 7.46 -6.21
C GLY A 63 19.87 6.62 -4.97
N LEU A 64 18.83 6.27 -4.20
CA LEU A 64 18.97 5.45 -2.99
C LEU A 64 18.87 3.94 -3.24
N ASP A 65 18.74 3.52 -4.50
CA ASP A 65 18.65 2.12 -4.94
C ASP A 65 17.75 1.26 -4.02
N PRO A 66 16.43 1.59 -3.92
CA PRO A 66 15.54 0.90 -3.02
C PRO A 66 15.21 -0.51 -3.51
N VAL A 67 15.18 -1.46 -2.58
CA VAL A 67 14.55 -2.77 -2.80
C VAL A 67 13.36 -2.91 -1.86
N VAL A 68 12.19 -3.23 -2.41
CA VAL A 68 10.96 -3.43 -1.65
C VAL A 68 10.88 -4.90 -1.20
N ILE A 69 10.60 -5.15 0.07
CA ILE A 69 10.20 -6.47 0.55
C ILE A 69 8.74 -6.39 0.95
N ALA A 70 7.87 -6.96 0.13
CA ALA A 70 6.43 -6.95 0.36
C ALA A 70 5.97 -8.27 0.98
N MET A 71 5.43 -8.18 2.20
CA MET A 71 4.96 -9.34 2.96
C MET A 71 3.45 -9.48 2.85
N GLY A 72 2.98 -10.56 2.21
CA GLY A 72 1.57 -10.81 2.01
C GLY A 72 1.11 -12.19 2.48
N ARG A 73 -0.21 -12.33 2.77
CA ARG A 73 -0.81 -13.67 2.99
C ARG A 73 -0.82 -14.52 1.73
N GLY A 74 -0.86 -13.88 0.56
CA GLY A 74 -0.73 -14.48 -0.76
C GLY A 74 0.68 -14.40 -1.33
N GLY A 75 1.67 -14.10 -0.49
CA GLY A 75 3.08 -14.11 -0.88
C GLY A 75 3.59 -15.51 -1.20
N PRO A 76 4.70 -15.63 -1.92
CA PRO A 76 5.28 -16.90 -2.31
C PRO A 76 5.88 -17.64 -1.12
N ALA A 77 5.78 -18.99 -1.12
CA ALA A 77 6.35 -19.82 -0.05
C ALA A 77 7.88 -19.68 0.04
N GLU A 78 8.55 -19.65 -1.12
CA GLU A 78 9.94 -19.25 -1.25
C GLU A 78 9.99 -17.81 -1.81
N PRO A 79 10.91 -16.95 -1.35
CA PRO A 79 11.00 -15.58 -1.80
C PRO A 79 11.16 -15.49 -3.33
N GLU A 80 10.36 -14.65 -3.96
CA GLU A 80 10.44 -14.38 -5.39
C GLU A 80 10.91 -12.96 -5.65
N VAL A 81 11.82 -12.81 -6.60
CA VAL A 81 12.39 -11.51 -7.00
C VAL A 81 11.79 -11.08 -8.32
N LEU A 82 11.27 -9.85 -8.36
CA LEU A 82 10.97 -9.13 -9.58
C LEU A 82 12.01 -8.01 -9.74
N ALA A 83 12.73 -8.02 -10.84
CA ALA A 83 13.80 -7.06 -11.07
C ALA A 83 13.26 -5.63 -11.30
N ALA A 84 14.08 -4.63 -11.03
CA ALA A 84 13.73 -3.24 -11.31
C ALA A 84 13.46 -3.04 -12.81
N GLY A 85 12.38 -2.33 -13.12
CA GLY A 85 11.96 -2.06 -14.50
C GLY A 85 11.44 -3.28 -15.26
N GLU A 86 11.29 -4.43 -14.61
CA GLU A 86 10.76 -5.64 -15.26
C GLU A 86 9.28 -5.43 -15.61
N PRO A 87 8.90 -5.50 -16.90
CA PRO A 87 7.53 -5.22 -17.28
C PRO A 87 6.58 -6.32 -16.78
N VAL A 88 5.55 -5.94 -16.06
CA VAL A 88 4.48 -6.81 -15.62
C VAL A 88 3.18 -6.34 -16.25
N ASP A 89 2.86 -6.87 -17.42
CA ASP A 89 1.64 -6.55 -18.17
C ASP A 89 0.48 -7.49 -17.81
N ALA A 90 -0.70 -7.22 -18.38
CA ALA A 90 -1.90 -8.00 -18.17
C ALA A 90 -1.74 -9.48 -18.59
N LYS A 91 -0.99 -9.75 -19.65
CA LYS A 91 -0.74 -11.11 -20.15
C LYS A 91 0.13 -11.90 -19.18
N ARG A 92 1.19 -11.28 -18.67
CA ARG A 92 2.08 -11.89 -17.66
C ARG A 92 1.35 -12.18 -16.36
N LEU A 93 0.53 -11.23 -15.88
CA LEU A 93 -0.31 -11.44 -14.69
C LEU A 93 -1.26 -12.62 -14.85
N LEU A 94 -1.91 -12.72 -16.01
CA LEU A 94 -2.78 -13.86 -16.31
C LEU A 94 -1.99 -15.17 -16.35
N GLY A 95 -0.76 -15.16 -16.86
CA GLY A 95 0.16 -16.30 -16.82
C GLY A 95 0.49 -16.74 -15.39
N PHE A 96 0.69 -15.82 -14.46
CA PHE A 96 0.86 -16.15 -13.05
C PHE A 96 -0.37 -16.85 -12.45
N VAL A 97 -1.57 -16.36 -12.76
CA VAL A 97 -2.82 -16.99 -12.32
C VAL A 97 -2.98 -18.41 -12.91
N GLN A 98 -2.66 -18.60 -14.19
CA GLN A 98 -2.72 -19.90 -14.84
C GLN A 98 -1.72 -20.91 -14.26
N ALA A 99 -0.56 -20.42 -13.79
CA ALA A 99 0.44 -21.21 -13.07
C ALA A 99 0.07 -21.45 -11.57
N GLY A 100 -1.16 -21.12 -11.14
CA GLY A 100 -1.62 -21.30 -9.76
C GLY A 100 -1.07 -20.27 -8.75
N ARG A 101 -0.43 -19.21 -9.25
CA ARG A 101 0.11 -18.12 -8.42
C ARG A 101 -0.93 -17.02 -8.20
N HIS A 102 -0.79 -16.25 -7.12
CA HIS A 102 -1.60 -15.06 -6.89
C HIS A 102 -1.16 -13.91 -7.82
N GLY A 103 -1.87 -13.69 -8.93
CA GLY A 103 -1.55 -12.67 -9.93
C GLY A 103 -1.69 -11.21 -9.47
N ALA A 104 -2.14 -10.96 -8.23
CA ALA A 104 -2.22 -9.64 -7.61
C ALA A 104 -1.82 -9.74 -6.13
N SER A 105 -0.71 -10.41 -5.85
CA SER A 105 -0.07 -10.37 -4.54
C SER A 105 0.63 -9.02 -4.33
N ASP A 106 0.75 -8.61 -3.07
CA ASP A 106 1.27 -7.29 -2.71
C ASP A 106 2.60 -6.98 -3.42
N TYR A 107 3.53 -7.95 -3.52
CA TYR A 107 4.84 -7.74 -4.18
C TYR A 107 4.77 -7.55 -5.71
N ILE A 108 3.77 -8.14 -6.36
CA ILE A 108 3.55 -7.95 -7.81
C ILE A 108 2.97 -6.55 -8.06
N GLU A 109 2.00 -6.14 -7.23
CA GLU A 109 1.44 -4.79 -7.28
C GLU A 109 2.55 -3.75 -7.06
N ASP A 110 3.39 -3.91 -6.02
CA ASP A 110 4.53 -3.03 -5.75
C ASP A 110 5.50 -2.92 -6.94
N ALA A 111 5.93 -4.05 -7.49
CA ALA A 111 6.83 -4.05 -8.66
C ALA A 111 6.24 -3.30 -9.86
N MET A 112 4.94 -3.53 -10.14
CA MET A 112 4.25 -2.87 -11.27
C MET A 112 4.16 -1.36 -11.10
N VAL A 113 3.78 -0.90 -9.89
CA VAL A 113 3.46 0.51 -9.68
C VAL A 113 4.65 1.34 -9.21
N SER A 114 5.68 0.74 -8.61
CA SER A 114 6.91 1.42 -8.22
C SER A 114 8.01 1.39 -9.26
N GLY A 115 8.09 0.31 -10.04
CA GLY A 115 9.21 0.02 -10.93
C GLY A 115 10.51 -0.35 -10.20
N ALA A 116 10.50 -0.43 -8.87
CA ALA A 116 11.65 -0.85 -8.07
C ALA A 116 11.79 -2.38 -8.02
N ALA A 117 13.00 -2.86 -7.79
CA ALA A 117 13.21 -4.27 -7.49
C ALA A 117 12.39 -4.67 -6.25
N THR A 118 11.64 -5.75 -6.35
CA THR A 118 10.72 -6.18 -5.29
C THR A 118 10.88 -7.66 -4.98
N VAL A 119 10.94 -7.97 -3.69
CA VAL A 119 11.01 -9.33 -3.17
C VAL A 119 9.70 -9.70 -2.49
N GLY A 120 9.03 -10.71 -3.00
CA GLY A 120 7.82 -11.26 -2.41
C GLY A 120 8.15 -12.11 -1.18
N ALA A 121 7.46 -11.85 -0.08
CA ALA A 121 7.53 -12.63 1.15
C ALA A 121 6.15 -13.09 1.60
N TRP A 122 6.11 -14.26 2.24
CA TRP A 122 4.89 -14.83 2.81
C TRP A 122 4.80 -14.58 4.29
N ARG A 123 3.56 -14.42 4.79
CA ARG A 123 3.26 -14.40 6.20
C ARG A 123 1.93 -15.05 6.55
N ALA A 124 1.83 -15.64 7.73
CA ALA A 124 0.58 -16.11 8.32
C ALA A 124 0.43 -15.68 9.79
N GLY A 125 -0.81 -15.73 10.25
CA GLY A 125 -1.17 -15.27 11.58
C GLY A 125 -1.06 -13.77 11.76
N GLY A 126 -1.45 -13.27 12.92
CA GLY A 126 -1.35 -11.87 13.27
C GLY A 126 -1.85 -11.61 14.68
N GLY A 127 -1.00 -10.99 15.50
CA GLY A 127 -1.32 -10.53 16.84
C GLY A 127 -1.94 -9.13 16.85
N LEU A 128 -2.53 -8.75 17.98
CA LEU A 128 -3.17 -7.44 18.17
C LEU A 128 -2.16 -6.29 18.00
N ALA A 129 -0.94 -6.44 18.47
CA ALA A 129 0.16 -5.48 18.27
C ALA A 129 0.84 -5.60 16.90
N GLY A 130 0.34 -6.45 16.00
CA GLY A 130 0.88 -6.63 14.66
C GLY A 130 1.97 -7.68 14.51
N ALA A 131 2.26 -8.47 15.55
CA ALA A 131 3.17 -9.61 15.45
C ALA A 131 2.68 -10.60 14.39
N MET A 132 3.60 -11.27 13.71
CA MET A 132 3.32 -12.36 12.76
C MET A 132 3.63 -13.70 13.43
N ALA A 133 2.78 -14.73 13.21
CA ALA A 133 3.06 -16.06 13.73
C ALA A 133 4.14 -16.76 12.89
N HIS A 134 4.04 -16.65 11.57
CA HIS A 134 4.97 -17.27 10.62
C HIS A 134 5.27 -16.33 9.47
N THR A 135 6.52 -16.37 9.00
CA THR A 135 6.97 -15.62 7.80
C THR A 135 8.28 -16.19 7.27
N ASN A 136 8.51 -16.06 5.97
CA ASN A 136 9.80 -16.31 5.32
C ASN A 136 10.63 -15.02 5.14
N LEU A 137 10.34 -13.96 5.89
CA LEU A 137 11.07 -12.69 5.80
C LEU A 137 12.60 -12.84 5.91
N PRO A 138 13.17 -13.72 6.77
CA PRO A 138 14.63 -13.91 6.80
C PRO A 138 15.22 -14.32 5.46
N ALA A 139 14.57 -15.24 4.73
CA ALA A 139 14.99 -15.66 3.40
C ALA A 139 14.76 -14.53 2.36
N ALA A 140 13.63 -13.80 2.45
CA ALA A 140 13.38 -12.65 1.58
C ALA A 140 14.40 -11.52 1.78
N MET A 141 14.84 -11.30 3.02
CA MET A 141 15.89 -10.31 3.31
C MET A 141 17.25 -10.74 2.76
N ALA A 142 17.58 -12.04 2.80
CA ALA A 142 18.78 -12.56 2.17
C ALA A 142 18.74 -12.41 0.64
N ALA A 143 17.59 -12.69 0.02
CA ALA A 143 17.39 -12.48 -1.42
C ALA A 143 17.51 -10.98 -1.80
N ALA A 144 16.92 -10.08 -1.01
CA ALA A 144 17.03 -8.64 -1.21
C ALA A 144 18.47 -8.14 -1.05
N ALA A 145 19.22 -8.66 -0.08
CA ALA A 145 20.64 -8.31 0.11
C ALA A 145 21.49 -8.68 -1.11
N GLY A 146 21.17 -9.78 -1.80
CA GLY A 146 21.82 -10.18 -3.05
C GLY A 146 21.64 -9.20 -4.22
N LEU A 147 20.69 -8.26 -4.12
CA LEU A 147 20.47 -7.21 -5.10
C LEU A 147 21.30 -5.95 -4.82
N ASN A 148 22.14 -5.93 -3.78
CA ASN A 148 22.96 -4.81 -3.34
C ASN A 148 22.18 -3.49 -3.16
N PRO A 149 21.10 -3.49 -2.37
CA PRO A 149 20.30 -2.29 -2.15
C PRO A 149 21.07 -1.21 -1.40
N GLY A 150 20.80 0.07 -1.72
CA GLY A 150 21.20 1.20 -0.88
C GLY A 150 20.24 1.43 0.29
N LEU A 151 18.98 0.95 0.17
CA LEU A 151 17.94 1.06 1.19
C LEU A 151 16.91 -0.07 1.03
N LEU A 152 16.43 -0.62 2.15
CA LEU A 152 15.30 -1.56 2.15
C LEU A 152 14.00 -0.85 2.52
N LEU A 153 12.94 -1.14 1.76
CA LEU A 153 11.59 -0.72 2.07
C LEU A 153 10.78 -1.95 2.49
N LEU A 154 10.41 -2.04 3.76
CA LEU A 154 9.70 -3.18 4.34
C LEU A 154 8.20 -2.89 4.35
N GLU A 155 7.42 -3.50 3.45
CA GLU A 155 5.98 -3.35 3.46
C GLU A 155 5.30 -4.45 4.29
N GLY A 156 4.56 -4.02 5.34
CA GLY A 156 3.68 -4.90 6.11
C GLY A 156 2.33 -5.12 5.43
N SER A 157 1.69 -6.25 5.68
CA SER A 157 0.35 -6.55 5.16
C SER A 157 -0.73 -6.35 6.22
N GLY A 158 -1.80 -5.62 5.87
CA GLY A 158 -2.85 -5.27 6.83
C GLY A 158 -2.29 -4.41 7.97
N ALA A 159 -2.52 -4.81 9.22
CA ALA A 159 -1.98 -4.16 10.41
C ALA A 159 -0.72 -4.84 10.97
N ALA A 160 -0.09 -5.74 10.20
CA ALA A 160 1.11 -6.43 10.63
C ALA A 160 2.33 -5.48 10.60
N VAL A 161 3.17 -5.64 11.60
CA VAL A 161 4.46 -4.93 11.72
C VAL A 161 5.56 -5.88 11.25
N PRO A 162 6.46 -5.47 10.36
CA PRO A 162 7.57 -6.31 9.92
C PRO A 162 8.38 -6.84 11.13
N PRO A 163 8.66 -8.16 11.21
CA PRO A 163 9.41 -8.76 12.32
C PRO A 163 10.93 -8.54 12.15
N ALA A 164 11.29 -7.34 11.74
CA ALA A 164 12.66 -6.89 11.57
C ALA A 164 12.85 -5.52 12.23
N ARG A 165 14.07 -5.16 12.54
CA ARG A 165 14.40 -3.77 12.84
C ARG A 165 14.21 -2.95 11.59
N PHE A 166 13.76 -1.74 11.77
CA PHE A 166 13.79 -0.68 10.76
C PHE A 166 14.23 0.62 11.44
N ASP A 167 14.85 1.47 10.69
CA ASP A 167 15.51 2.66 11.21
C ASP A 167 14.55 3.84 11.20
N ALA A 168 13.56 3.84 10.28
CA ALA A 168 12.46 4.80 10.27
C ALA A 168 11.13 4.12 9.89
N GLY A 169 10.03 4.65 10.40
CA GLY A 169 8.67 4.11 10.21
C GLY A 169 7.73 5.11 9.53
N VAL A 170 6.98 4.62 8.56
CA VAL A 170 5.84 5.32 7.92
C VAL A 170 4.57 4.59 8.32
N LEU A 171 3.68 5.26 9.04
CA LEU A 171 2.36 4.73 9.40
C LEU A 171 1.30 5.26 8.43
N VAL A 172 0.58 4.36 7.80
CA VAL A 172 -0.54 4.69 6.90
C VAL A 172 -1.86 4.44 7.61
N ALA A 173 -2.69 5.47 7.71
CA ALA A 173 -3.98 5.44 8.38
C ALA A 173 -5.07 6.09 7.52
N ASN A 174 -6.28 5.52 7.55
CA ASN A 174 -7.43 6.11 6.85
C ASN A 174 -7.97 7.30 7.65
N ALA A 175 -8.16 8.45 7.02
CA ALA A 175 -8.69 9.66 7.66
C ALA A 175 -10.15 9.51 8.17
N GLY A 176 -10.89 8.53 7.69
CA GLY A 176 -12.23 8.19 8.17
C GLY A 176 -12.26 7.21 9.35
N MET A 177 -11.11 6.82 9.92
CA MET A 177 -11.08 5.90 11.05
C MET A 177 -11.48 6.60 12.36
N ASP A 178 -11.91 5.81 13.35
CA ASP A 178 -12.09 6.32 14.71
C ASP A 178 -10.73 6.71 15.33
N PRO A 179 -10.57 7.96 15.85
CA PRO A 179 -9.32 8.41 16.47
C PRO A 179 -8.84 7.52 17.62
N GLU A 180 -9.75 6.95 18.43
CA GLU A 180 -9.37 6.06 19.53
C GLU A 180 -8.74 4.76 19.01
N SER A 181 -9.11 4.31 17.83
CA SER A 181 -8.46 3.17 17.17
C SER A 181 -7.00 3.44 16.78
N LEU A 182 -6.60 4.69 16.62
CA LEU A 182 -5.20 5.10 16.39
C LEU A 182 -4.46 5.38 17.70
N CYS A 183 -5.10 6.13 18.63
CA CYS A 183 -4.48 6.60 19.88
C CYS A 183 -4.54 5.61 21.03
N GLY A 184 -5.48 4.66 21.00
CA GLY A 184 -5.72 3.69 22.06
C GLY A 184 -5.19 2.31 21.71
N TYR A 185 -5.22 1.43 22.69
CA TYR A 185 -4.84 0.03 22.55
C TYR A 185 -3.56 -0.17 21.68
N PHE A 186 -3.60 -1.09 20.73
CA PHE A 186 -2.45 -1.41 19.87
C PHE A 186 -2.32 -0.53 18.61
N GLY A 187 -3.27 0.38 18.38
CA GLY A 187 -3.09 1.46 17.41
C GLY A 187 -1.93 2.37 17.80
N LEU A 188 -1.89 2.76 19.07
CA LEU A 188 -0.80 3.56 19.62
C LEU A 188 0.56 2.86 19.48
N TYR A 189 0.64 1.53 19.58
CA TYR A 189 1.91 0.81 19.38
C TYR A 189 2.48 1.08 17.97
N ARG A 190 1.64 1.04 16.93
CA ARG A 190 2.06 1.35 15.56
C ARG A 190 2.42 2.82 15.39
N LEU A 191 1.66 3.69 16.02
CA LEU A 191 1.95 5.12 16.04
C LEU A 191 3.30 5.42 16.70
N LEU A 192 3.65 4.72 17.79
CA LEU A 192 4.95 4.85 18.48
C LEU A 192 6.15 4.36 17.63
N LEU A 193 5.91 3.58 16.59
CA LEU A 193 6.91 3.12 15.63
C LEU A 193 7.10 4.05 14.44
N ALA A 194 6.24 5.07 14.28
CA ALA A 194 6.21 5.93 13.11
C ALA A 194 7.03 7.21 13.30
N ASP A 195 7.73 7.64 12.30
CA ASP A 195 8.36 8.96 12.16
C ASP A 195 7.54 9.84 11.21
N LEU A 196 6.82 9.23 10.28
CA LEU A 196 5.87 9.86 9.37
C LEU A 196 4.50 9.16 9.50
N VAL A 197 3.43 9.94 9.62
CA VAL A 197 2.04 9.46 9.51
C VAL A 197 1.44 10.00 8.22
N VAL A 198 1.01 9.09 7.36
CA VAL A 198 0.29 9.40 6.12
C VAL A 198 -1.19 9.12 6.36
N LEU A 199 -1.98 10.17 6.47
CA LEU A 199 -3.43 10.07 6.48
C LEU A 199 -3.91 10.00 5.04
N THR A 200 -4.63 8.95 4.71
CA THR A 200 -5.12 8.69 3.36
C THR A 200 -6.61 8.92 3.26
N MET A 201 -7.11 9.06 2.02
CA MET A 201 -8.54 9.25 1.74
C MET A 201 -9.09 10.54 2.40
N CYS A 202 -8.29 11.60 2.47
CA CYS A 202 -8.65 12.91 3.01
C CYS A 202 -9.47 13.72 1.98
N GLU A 203 -10.51 13.13 1.39
CA GLU A 203 -11.37 13.82 0.43
C GLU A 203 -12.16 14.97 1.08
N ASP A 204 -12.49 16.01 0.33
CA ASP A 204 -13.25 17.17 0.81
C ASP A 204 -14.64 16.81 1.37
N THR A 205 -15.13 15.62 1.03
CA THR A 205 -16.39 15.07 1.53
C THR A 205 -16.31 14.54 2.96
N LEU A 206 -15.10 14.40 3.52
CA LEU A 206 -14.92 13.98 4.91
C LEU A 206 -15.17 15.14 5.87
N ASP A 207 -15.65 14.76 7.06
CA ASP A 207 -15.74 15.70 8.17
C ASP A 207 -14.33 16.18 8.57
N ARG A 208 -14.08 17.47 8.34
CA ARG A 208 -12.80 18.11 8.67
C ARG A 208 -12.47 18.04 10.17
N ALA A 209 -13.48 18.03 11.04
CA ALA A 209 -13.27 17.86 12.48
C ALA A 209 -12.78 16.47 12.83
N ALA A 210 -13.28 15.43 12.14
CA ALA A 210 -12.79 14.06 12.30
C ALA A 210 -11.33 13.92 11.83
N VAL A 211 -10.99 14.48 10.66
CA VAL A 211 -9.61 14.50 10.17
C VAL A 211 -8.68 15.21 11.15
N ALA A 212 -9.08 16.39 11.64
CA ALA A 212 -8.31 17.15 12.62
C ALA A 212 -8.13 16.39 13.96
N ALA A 213 -9.13 15.62 14.40
CA ALA A 213 -9.03 14.78 15.58
C ALA A 213 -7.99 13.65 15.40
N ILE A 214 -7.92 13.05 14.21
CA ILE A 214 -6.91 12.03 13.89
C ILE A 214 -5.51 12.67 13.80
N GLU A 215 -5.37 13.82 13.18
CA GLU A 215 -4.11 14.57 13.15
C GLU A 215 -3.64 14.93 14.56
N HIS A 216 -4.53 15.46 15.39
CA HIS A 216 -4.23 15.75 16.78
C HIS A 216 -3.78 14.51 17.55
N CYS A 217 -4.48 13.40 17.33
CA CYS A 217 -4.09 12.11 17.89
C CYS A 217 -2.68 11.70 17.46
N ALA A 218 -2.37 11.76 16.17
CA ALA A 218 -1.08 11.40 15.65
C ALA A 218 0.05 12.26 16.25
N ARG A 219 -0.20 13.56 16.46
CA ARG A 219 0.76 14.50 17.05
C ARG A 219 0.88 14.39 18.57
N SER A 220 -0.13 13.86 19.28
CA SER A 220 -0.18 13.75 20.75
C SER A 220 0.68 12.62 21.33
N ARG A 221 1.68 12.18 20.63
CA ARG A 221 2.58 11.10 21.02
C ARG A 221 3.55 11.55 22.13
N PRO A 222 3.80 10.72 23.18
CA PRO A 222 4.52 11.18 24.36
C PRO A 222 6.04 11.38 24.20
N LEU A 223 6.67 10.91 23.14
CA LEU A 223 8.14 10.82 23.09
C LEU A 223 8.81 11.41 21.83
N SER A 224 8.12 11.57 20.76
CA SER A 224 8.52 12.32 19.57
C SER A 224 7.29 12.57 18.72
N GLN A 225 7.20 13.73 18.09
CA GLN A 225 6.08 14.02 17.21
C GLN A 225 6.42 13.52 15.81
N PRO A 226 5.64 12.58 15.23
CA PRO A 226 5.80 12.24 13.84
C PRO A 226 5.43 13.43 12.96
N ARG A 227 6.01 13.50 11.77
CA ARG A 227 5.46 14.36 10.71
C ARG A 227 4.12 13.80 10.26
N VAL A 228 3.18 14.65 9.88
CA VAL A 228 1.86 14.24 9.42
C VAL A 228 1.56 14.85 8.07
N VAL A 229 1.04 14.04 7.15
CA VAL A 229 0.57 14.49 5.83
C VAL A 229 -0.79 13.89 5.51
N CYS A 230 -1.67 14.71 4.94
CA CYS A 230 -2.99 14.30 4.46
C CYS A 230 -2.93 14.10 2.95
N THR A 231 -3.46 12.97 2.48
CA THR A 231 -3.42 12.59 1.07
C THR A 231 -4.76 12.08 0.57
N VAL A 232 -4.98 12.23 -0.73
CA VAL A 232 -6.04 11.58 -1.50
C VAL A 232 -5.41 10.68 -2.55
N PHE A 233 -6.14 9.68 -3.04
CA PHE A 233 -5.65 8.85 -4.12
C PHE A 233 -6.22 9.28 -5.46
N ARG A 234 -5.34 9.32 -6.49
CA ARG A 234 -5.77 9.59 -7.86
C ARG A 234 -5.20 8.52 -8.80
N PRO A 235 -6.04 7.92 -9.66
CA PRO A 235 -5.61 6.90 -10.60
C PRO A 235 -4.66 7.47 -11.63
N HIS A 236 -3.51 6.81 -11.78
CA HIS A 236 -2.51 7.11 -12.80
C HIS A 236 -2.36 5.89 -13.71
N PRO A 237 -2.86 5.94 -14.94
CA PRO A 237 -2.75 4.83 -15.88
C PRO A 237 -1.28 4.51 -16.21
N LEU A 238 -0.95 3.21 -16.23
CA LEU A 238 0.40 2.73 -16.53
C LEU A 238 0.69 2.69 -18.05
N ALA A 239 -0.32 2.97 -18.88
CA ALA A 239 -0.17 3.12 -20.34
C ALA A 239 -1.07 4.27 -20.84
N GLY A 240 -0.85 4.75 -22.07
CA GLY A 240 -1.57 5.87 -22.64
C GLY A 240 -3.05 5.58 -22.88
N ILE A 241 -3.93 6.47 -22.38
CA ILE A 241 -5.39 6.40 -22.55
C ILE A 241 -6.00 7.63 -23.23
N ALA A 242 -5.18 8.56 -23.68
CA ALA A 242 -5.63 9.79 -24.33
C ALA A 242 -6.48 9.47 -25.58
N GLY A 243 -7.63 10.16 -25.73
CA GLY A 243 -8.57 9.98 -26.82
C GLY A 243 -9.36 8.65 -26.78
N LYS A 244 -9.16 7.80 -25.76
CA LYS A 244 -9.87 6.52 -25.65
C LYS A 244 -11.18 6.69 -24.88
N LYS A 245 -12.15 5.83 -25.23
CA LYS A 245 -13.34 5.58 -24.41
C LYS A 245 -13.03 4.51 -23.40
N ILE A 246 -13.09 4.84 -22.11
CA ILE A 246 -12.67 3.91 -21.07
C ILE A 246 -13.82 3.47 -20.18
N TRP A 247 -13.82 2.19 -19.83
CA TRP A 247 -14.51 1.67 -18.66
C TRP A 247 -13.52 1.61 -17.50
N PHE A 248 -13.88 2.19 -16.36
CA PHE A 248 -12.99 2.26 -15.20
C PHE A 248 -13.48 1.35 -14.07
N GLY A 249 -12.63 0.40 -13.66
CA GLY A 249 -12.89 -0.49 -12.54
C GLY A 249 -12.05 -0.13 -11.30
N THR A 250 -12.70 0.09 -10.16
CA THR A 250 -12.07 0.51 -8.92
C THR A 250 -12.63 -0.21 -7.69
N THR A 251 -11.87 -0.21 -6.60
CA THR A 251 -12.33 -0.61 -5.27
C THR A 251 -12.82 0.56 -4.41
N ALA A 252 -12.71 1.79 -4.91
CA ALA A 252 -13.16 2.99 -4.21
C ALA A 252 -14.68 2.99 -4.00
N ASP A 253 -15.13 3.70 -2.98
CA ASP A 253 -16.56 3.91 -2.71
C ASP A 253 -17.23 4.68 -3.86
N GLU A 254 -18.52 4.44 -4.10
CA GLU A 254 -19.28 5.07 -5.19
C GLU A 254 -19.27 6.60 -5.11
N ARG A 255 -19.19 7.17 -3.90
CA ARG A 255 -19.07 8.62 -3.69
C ARG A 255 -17.80 9.22 -4.30
N ALA A 256 -16.75 8.44 -4.47
CA ALA A 256 -15.53 8.89 -5.14
C ALA A 256 -15.64 8.89 -6.68
N GLY A 257 -16.62 8.19 -7.25
CA GLY A 257 -16.78 8.01 -8.70
C GLY A 257 -16.70 9.30 -9.50
N PRO A 258 -17.46 10.36 -9.17
CA PRO A 258 -17.42 11.63 -9.90
C PRO A 258 -16.03 12.29 -9.92
N VAL A 259 -15.32 12.30 -8.79
CA VAL A 259 -13.97 12.89 -8.68
C VAL A 259 -12.95 12.09 -9.48
N LEU A 260 -13.03 10.76 -9.42
CA LEU A 260 -12.12 9.87 -10.17
C LEU A 260 -12.35 10.00 -11.67
N LYS A 261 -13.62 10.05 -12.11
CA LYS A 261 -14.00 10.31 -13.52
C LYS A 261 -13.43 11.64 -13.98
N GLN A 262 -13.71 12.74 -13.28
CA GLN A 262 -13.21 14.07 -13.59
C GLN A 262 -11.69 14.11 -13.69
N HIS A 263 -10.99 13.44 -12.75
CA HIS A 263 -9.54 13.36 -12.77
C HIS A 263 -9.01 12.64 -14.02
N LEU A 264 -9.58 11.48 -14.37
CA LEU A 264 -9.16 10.72 -15.55
C LEU A 264 -9.41 11.51 -16.85
N GLU A 265 -10.59 12.09 -17.01
CA GLU A 265 -10.95 12.89 -18.19
C GLU A 265 -10.11 14.16 -18.31
N GLY A 266 -9.98 14.91 -17.20
CA GLY A 266 -9.27 16.19 -17.19
C GLY A 266 -7.75 16.07 -17.31
N THR A 267 -7.16 15.00 -16.73
CA THR A 267 -5.69 14.83 -16.71
C THR A 267 -5.20 14.08 -17.94
N TYR A 268 -5.94 13.08 -18.42
CA TYR A 268 -5.45 12.15 -19.45
C TYR A 268 -6.19 12.30 -20.79
N GLY A 269 -7.22 13.17 -20.87
CA GLY A 269 -7.92 13.43 -22.13
C GLY A 269 -8.67 12.21 -22.69
N CYS A 270 -9.17 11.34 -21.83
CA CYS A 270 -10.04 10.21 -22.18
C CYS A 270 -11.51 10.55 -21.97
N GLU A 271 -12.42 9.68 -22.41
CA GLU A 271 -13.86 9.71 -22.11
C GLU A 271 -14.20 8.52 -21.20
N VAL A 272 -14.61 8.76 -19.94
CA VAL A 272 -15.04 7.71 -19.02
C VAL A 272 -16.50 7.38 -19.26
N VAL A 273 -16.78 6.29 -19.97
CA VAL A 273 -18.14 5.85 -20.33
C VAL A 273 -18.87 5.17 -19.19
N ALA A 274 -18.17 4.50 -18.30
CA ALA A 274 -18.72 3.90 -17.09
C ALA A 274 -17.65 3.70 -16.01
N VAL A 275 -18.09 3.69 -14.74
CA VAL A 275 -17.28 3.34 -13.56
C VAL A 275 -17.93 2.18 -12.85
N SER A 276 -17.16 1.13 -12.55
CA SER A 276 -17.58 0.05 -11.68
C SER A 276 -16.82 0.12 -10.36
N HIS A 277 -17.55 0.15 -9.27
CA HIS A 277 -17.05 0.08 -7.90
C HIS A 277 -17.02 -1.36 -7.36
N ALA A 278 -17.15 -2.34 -8.26
CA ALA A 278 -17.30 -3.75 -7.90
C ALA A 278 -16.02 -4.57 -8.00
N LEU A 279 -14.84 -3.95 -8.14
CA LEU A 279 -13.58 -4.67 -8.38
C LEU A 279 -13.22 -5.69 -7.28
N ALA A 280 -13.82 -5.58 -6.09
CA ALA A 280 -13.71 -6.57 -5.01
C ALA A 280 -14.85 -7.60 -5.00
N ARG A 281 -15.87 -7.48 -5.88
CA ARG A 281 -17.09 -8.29 -5.92
C ARG A 281 -17.25 -8.95 -7.30
N ARG A 282 -16.65 -10.12 -7.49
CA ARG A 282 -16.50 -10.77 -8.80
C ARG A 282 -17.78 -10.91 -9.62
N ASP A 283 -18.89 -11.29 -8.98
CA ASP A 283 -20.15 -11.51 -9.70
C ASP A 283 -20.79 -10.19 -10.16
N GLN A 284 -20.72 -9.15 -9.35
CA GLN A 284 -21.15 -7.82 -9.74
C GLN A 284 -20.24 -7.26 -10.84
N LEU A 285 -18.93 -7.44 -10.71
CA LEU A 285 -17.94 -7.02 -11.72
C LEU A 285 -18.23 -7.62 -13.11
N ARG A 286 -18.59 -8.93 -13.16
CA ARG A 286 -18.98 -9.57 -14.44
C ARG A 286 -20.24 -8.92 -15.04
N ARG A 287 -21.27 -8.70 -14.21
CA ARG A 287 -22.49 -8.00 -14.68
C ARG A 287 -22.20 -6.60 -15.19
N ASP A 288 -21.34 -5.85 -14.50
CA ASP A 288 -20.96 -4.50 -14.90
C ASP A 288 -20.19 -4.48 -16.23
N LEU A 289 -19.31 -5.46 -16.45
CA LEU A 289 -18.60 -5.64 -17.72
C LEU A 289 -19.57 -6.00 -18.85
N GLU A 290 -20.50 -6.94 -18.62
CA GLU A 290 -21.51 -7.36 -19.61
C GLU A 290 -22.45 -6.22 -19.98
N ALA A 291 -22.83 -5.37 -19.01
CA ALA A 291 -23.72 -4.23 -19.24
C ALA A 291 -23.08 -3.14 -20.15
N VAL A 292 -21.75 -3.04 -20.11
CA VAL A 292 -20.98 -2.05 -20.90
C VAL A 292 -20.39 -2.68 -22.16
N ALA A 293 -20.48 -4.01 -22.31
CA ALA A 293 -20.06 -4.71 -23.52
C ALA A 293 -20.70 -4.00 -24.74
N PRO A 294 -19.88 -3.37 -25.59
CA PRO A 294 -20.45 -2.62 -26.68
C PRO A 294 -21.20 -3.58 -27.59
N ARG A 295 -22.42 -3.21 -27.96
CA ARG A 295 -23.09 -3.78 -29.13
C ARG A 295 -22.34 -3.31 -30.40
N GLY A 296 -21.11 -3.86 -30.58
CA GLY A 296 -20.12 -3.42 -31.56
C GLY A 296 -18.90 -2.82 -30.87
N LYS A 297 -17.71 -3.20 -31.32
CA LYS A 297 -16.41 -2.75 -30.81
C LYS A 297 -16.26 -1.24 -31.04
N PRO A 298 -16.32 -0.35 -30.02
CA PRO A 298 -15.97 1.05 -30.25
C PRO A 298 -14.49 1.11 -30.56
N ALA A 299 -14.12 1.65 -31.73
CA ALA A 299 -12.73 1.94 -32.00
C ALA A 299 -12.12 2.75 -30.86
N GLY A 300 -10.99 2.30 -30.31
CA GLY A 300 -10.30 3.01 -29.23
C GLY A 300 -10.88 2.81 -27.82
N ALA A 301 -11.65 1.74 -27.54
CA ALA A 301 -12.08 1.41 -26.20
C ALA A 301 -11.00 0.68 -25.39
N ALA A 302 -10.91 0.98 -24.08
CA ALA A 302 -10.02 0.30 -23.16
C ALA A 302 -10.68 0.03 -21.80
N LEU A 303 -10.25 -1.04 -21.14
CA LEU A 303 -10.59 -1.34 -19.75
C LEU A 303 -9.47 -0.80 -18.87
N VAL A 304 -9.77 0.15 -18.02
CA VAL A 304 -8.81 0.77 -17.10
C VAL A 304 -9.14 0.30 -15.68
N VAL A 305 -8.19 -0.30 -14.97
CA VAL A 305 -8.49 -0.98 -13.70
C VAL A 305 -7.33 -0.88 -12.69
N GLU A 306 -7.67 -0.86 -11.41
CA GLU A 306 -6.68 -1.05 -10.34
C GLU A 306 -6.08 -2.47 -10.38
N VAL A 307 -4.84 -2.62 -9.92
CA VAL A 307 -4.18 -3.94 -9.81
C VAL A 307 -4.78 -4.71 -8.65
N LYS A 308 -5.79 -5.53 -8.90
CA LYS A 308 -6.44 -6.39 -7.90
C LYS A 308 -6.70 -7.77 -8.51
N ALA A 309 -6.85 -8.79 -7.65
CA ALA A 309 -7.04 -10.16 -8.12
C ALA A 309 -8.17 -10.31 -9.14
N ALA A 310 -9.32 -9.65 -8.92
CA ALA A 310 -10.42 -9.70 -9.87
C ALA A 310 -10.16 -8.90 -11.16
N ALA A 311 -9.29 -7.87 -11.14
CA ALA A 311 -8.84 -7.20 -12.34
C ALA A 311 -8.05 -8.14 -13.23
N VAL A 312 -7.18 -8.95 -12.65
CA VAL A 312 -6.35 -9.90 -13.39
C VAL A 312 -7.18 -11.04 -13.96
N ASP A 313 -7.95 -11.75 -13.12
CA ASP A 313 -8.61 -12.99 -13.56
C ASP A 313 -10.00 -12.78 -14.21
N VAL A 314 -10.68 -11.68 -13.94
CA VAL A 314 -11.98 -11.35 -14.53
C VAL A 314 -11.82 -10.33 -15.66
N VAL A 315 -11.30 -9.12 -15.34
CA VAL A 315 -11.26 -8.04 -16.33
C VAL A 315 -10.27 -8.32 -17.45
N THR A 316 -9.06 -8.81 -17.16
CA THR A 316 -8.07 -9.11 -18.20
C THR A 316 -8.56 -10.24 -19.12
N ARG A 317 -9.13 -11.31 -18.55
CA ARG A 317 -9.67 -12.41 -19.36
C ARG A 317 -10.84 -11.94 -20.23
N TRP A 318 -11.74 -11.15 -19.67
CA TRP A 318 -12.86 -10.59 -20.41
C TRP A 318 -12.39 -9.65 -21.53
N GLY A 319 -11.42 -8.77 -21.25
CA GLY A 319 -10.80 -7.88 -22.22
C GLY A 319 -10.17 -8.65 -23.38
N MET A 320 -9.41 -9.70 -23.09
CA MET A 320 -8.80 -10.56 -24.13
C MET A 320 -9.85 -11.27 -25.00
N GLN A 321 -10.96 -11.76 -24.40
CA GLN A 321 -12.06 -12.39 -25.14
C GLN A 321 -12.79 -11.42 -26.09
N HIS A 322 -12.80 -10.12 -25.75
CA HIS A 322 -13.45 -9.08 -26.54
C HIS A 322 -12.47 -8.22 -27.33
N ASP A 323 -11.18 -8.60 -27.35
CA ASP A 323 -10.09 -7.88 -28.03
C ASP A 323 -10.02 -6.40 -27.62
N LEU A 324 -10.16 -6.15 -26.30
CA LEU A 324 -10.04 -4.84 -25.67
C LEU A 324 -8.71 -4.73 -24.91
N GLU A 325 -8.10 -3.56 -25.01
CA GLU A 325 -6.91 -3.23 -24.24
C GLU A 325 -7.24 -3.15 -22.75
N VAL A 326 -6.38 -3.71 -21.90
CA VAL A 326 -6.46 -3.61 -20.45
C VAL A 326 -5.30 -2.77 -19.95
N VAL A 327 -5.60 -1.64 -19.34
CA VAL A 327 -4.62 -0.72 -18.76
C VAL A 327 -4.79 -0.72 -17.25
N PHE A 328 -3.74 -1.08 -16.54
CA PHE A 328 -3.72 -0.98 -15.08
C PHE A 328 -3.45 0.45 -14.63
N VAL A 329 -3.92 0.79 -13.42
CA VAL A 329 -3.64 2.08 -12.79
C VAL A 329 -2.92 1.92 -11.47
N ASP A 330 -2.03 2.85 -11.20
CA ASP A 330 -1.43 3.14 -9.91
C ASP A 330 -2.28 4.22 -9.19
N ASN A 331 -2.72 3.94 -7.98
CA ASN A 331 -3.44 4.92 -7.17
C ASN A 331 -2.44 5.80 -6.44
N ARG A 332 -1.99 6.87 -7.07
CA ARG A 332 -0.96 7.76 -6.53
C ARG A 332 -1.51 8.64 -5.41
N PRO A 333 -0.85 8.65 -4.24
CA PRO A 333 -1.18 9.59 -3.20
C PRO A 333 -0.79 11.01 -3.62
N GLN A 334 -1.73 11.95 -3.50
CA GLN A 334 -1.52 13.39 -3.71
C GLN A 334 -1.72 14.11 -2.39
N THR A 335 -0.78 14.99 -2.03
CA THR A 335 -0.86 15.79 -0.80
C THR A 335 -1.99 16.82 -0.90
N VAL A 336 -2.83 16.86 0.13
CA VAL A 336 -3.91 17.87 0.27
C VAL A 336 -3.78 18.67 1.56
N GLY A 337 -2.82 18.33 2.43
CA GLY A 337 -2.58 19.05 3.68
C GLY A 337 -1.46 18.40 4.49
N GLY A 338 -1.17 18.96 5.65
CA GLY A 338 -0.14 18.45 6.57
C GLY A 338 1.12 19.30 6.63
N ASP A 339 2.23 18.72 7.10
CA ASP A 339 3.46 19.44 7.43
C ASP A 339 4.29 19.86 6.21
N ALA A 340 4.27 19.04 5.14
CA ALA A 340 4.95 19.28 3.86
C ALA A 340 4.41 18.30 2.80
N PRO A 341 4.77 18.45 1.50
CA PRO A 341 4.47 17.48 0.47
C PRO A 341 4.98 16.07 0.84
N LEU A 342 4.20 15.05 0.49
CA LEU A 342 4.49 13.65 0.82
C LEU A 342 5.89 13.23 0.33
N GLU A 343 6.25 13.63 -0.88
CA GLU A 343 7.53 13.30 -1.51
C GLU A 343 8.72 13.79 -0.66
N ALA A 344 8.62 15.03 -0.18
CA ALA A 344 9.66 15.62 0.68
C ALA A 344 9.75 14.90 2.03
N LEU A 345 8.60 14.53 2.62
CA LEU A 345 8.57 13.81 3.90
C LEU A 345 9.09 12.38 3.78
N LEU A 346 8.83 11.70 2.66
CA LEU A 346 9.38 10.38 2.38
C LEU A 346 10.91 10.43 2.29
N LEU A 347 11.48 11.40 1.56
CA LEU A 347 12.93 11.58 1.47
C LEU A 347 13.55 11.91 2.83
N GLN A 348 12.92 12.78 3.64
CA GLN A 348 13.35 13.04 5.02
C GLN A 348 13.33 11.76 5.88
N THR A 349 12.34 10.89 5.67
CA THR A 349 12.25 9.61 6.38
C THR A 349 13.37 8.66 5.97
N ALA A 350 13.73 8.60 4.69
CA ALA A 350 14.86 7.81 4.21
C ALA A 350 16.20 8.33 4.77
N GLU A 351 16.38 9.64 4.80
CA GLU A 351 17.58 10.23 5.37
C GLU A 351 17.71 9.97 6.87
N LEU A 352 16.59 10.04 7.61
CA LEU A 352 16.54 9.68 9.01
C LEU A 352 16.91 8.19 9.23
N ALA A 353 16.44 7.30 8.34
CA ALA A 353 16.80 5.89 8.40
C ALA A 353 18.31 5.70 8.22
N LYS A 354 18.94 6.37 7.24
CA LYS A 354 20.38 6.34 7.03
C LYS A 354 21.16 6.84 8.25
N GLN A 355 20.78 7.99 8.80
CA GLN A 355 21.41 8.55 10.00
C GLN A 355 21.38 7.57 11.18
N ARG A 356 20.22 6.93 11.44
CA ARG A 356 20.07 5.98 12.56
C ARG A 356 20.77 4.64 12.33
N PHE A 357 20.91 4.23 11.07
CA PHE A 357 21.61 3.00 10.74
C PHE A 357 23.12 3.11 10.96
N TYR A 358 23.73 4.29 10.65
CA TYR A 358 25.15 4.53 10.76
C TYR A 358 25.58 5.14 12.11
N SER A 359 24.62 5.48 13.02
CA SER A 359 24.90 5.94 14.37
C SER A 359 25.07 4.77 15.35
#